data_390234b3e19fefd185920f72258c0c00
#
_entry.id   390234b3e19fefd185920f72258c0c00
#
_cell.length_a   1.000
_cell.length_b   1.000
_cell.length_c   1.000
_cell.angle_alpha   90.00
_cell.angle_beta   90.00
_cell.angle_gamma   90.00
#
_symmetry.space_group_name_H-M   'P 1'
#
loop_
_entity.id
_entity.type
_entity.pdbx_description
1 polymer ?
#
loop_
_entity_poly.entity_id
_entity_poly.type
_entity_poly.pdbx_seq_one_letter_code
_entity_poly.pdbx_strand_id
1 'polypeptide(L)'
;MELPAEVHELIRLALAEDIGSGDVTAEYFVPAEAQAQAVIVAKEPGLLAGVAVAKAVFRAVDEAVFVVVKKQDGAVLAVRDVVLELAGPARSILTAERTALNFLQRLSGIATQTAAYVKAVEGTETKILDTRKTTPGWRWLEKAAVRAGGGTNHRAGLFDMAMVKDNHLPEAGGLAGIQAGIDAMKAARPGVKVELEADTVEQARDFLTLRGVSFILLDNMSVEEMRECVVLAGGSGIKLEASGGITLKRLPEIAATGVDFISSGALTHSVKALDLSLDFCSPAFEAAGSPTIN
;
A
#
# COMPACT_ATOMS: atom_id res chain seq x y z
N MET A 1 -15.52 -2.97 0.72
CA MET A 1 -14.98 -1.71 1.29
C MET A 1 -15.50 -0.58 0.42
N GLU A 2 -16.09 0.45 1.02
CA GLU A 2 -16.50 1.66 0.30
C GLU A 2 -15.24 2.49 0.00
N LEU A 3 -15.12 2.98 -1.23
CA LEU A 3 -13.99 3.80 -1.66
C LEU A 3 -14.24 5.25 -1.23
N PRO A 4 -13.23 5.97 -0.70
CA PRO A 4 -13.37 7.37 -0.34
C PRO A 4 -13.48 8.28 -1.59
N ALA A 5 -13.99 9.49 -1.39
CA ALA A 5 -14.25 10.43 -2.48
C ALA A 5 -13.01 10.76 -3.32
N GLU A 6 -11.85 10.89 -2.69
CA GLU A 6 -10.57 11.13 -3.36
C GLU A 6 -10.17 10.00 -4.32
N VAL A 7 -10.56 8.74 -4.05
CA VAL A 7 -10.32 7.61 -4.96
C VAL A 7 -11.26 7.67 -6.16
N HIS A 8 -12.53 8.04 -5.96
CA HIS A 8 -13.45 8.25 -7.08
C HIS A 8 -12.97 9.37 -8.01
N GLU A 9 -12.44 10.46 -7.45
CA GLU A 9 -11.86 11.54 -8.25
C GLU A 9 -10.60 11.08 -9.01
N LEU A 10 -9.75 10.27 -8.39
CA LEU A 10 -8.58 9.67 -9.06
C LEU A 10 -9.00 8.76 -10.24
N ILE A 11 -10.05 7.94 -10.07
CA ILE A 11 -10.59 7.10 -11.14
C ILE A 11 -11.11 7.99 -12.29
N ARG A 12 -11.85 9.06 -11.97
CA ARG A 12 -12.35 10.00 -12.96
C ARG A 12 -11.23 10.64 -13.78
N LEU A 13 -10.14 11.05 -13.11
CA LEU A 13 -8.97 11.64 -13.79
C LEU A 13 -8.25 10.62 -14.67
N ALA A 14 -8.07 9.39 -14.19
CA ALA A 14 -7.41 8.31 -14.94
C ALA A 14 -8.22 7.93 -16.20
N LEU A 15 -9.54 7.84 -16.08
CA LEU A 15 -10.42 7.58 -17.23
C LEU A 15 -10.42 8.77 -18.21
N ALA A 16 -10.40 10.00 -17.71
CA ALA A 16 -10.32 11.18 -18.59
C ALA A 16 -8.99 11.26 -19.34
N GLU A 17 -7.88 10.82 -18.73
CA GLU A 17 -6.56 10.74 -19.38
C GLU A 17 -6.55 9.70 -20.51
N ASP A 18 -7.12 8.53 -20.28
CA ASP A 18 -7.06 7.39 -21.21
C ASP A 18 -8.09 7.50 -22.34
N ILE A 19 -9.31 7.93 -22.05
CA ILE A 19 -10.42 8.01 -23.00
C ILE A 19 -10.34 9.30 -23.83
N GLY A 20 -10.01 10.43 -23.22
CA GLY A 20 -9.96 11.73 -23.88
C GLY A 20 -11.28 12.09 -24.56
N SER A 21 -11.26 12.23 -25.90
CA SER A 21 -12.43 12.54 -26.72
C SER A 21 -13.25 11.32 -27.16
N GLY A 22 -12.83 10.10 -26.82
CA GLY A 22 -13.51 8.85 -27.16
C GLY A 22 -12.52 7.72 -27.49
N ASP A 23 -13.00 6.47 -27.34
CA ASP A 23 -12.24 5.28 -27.74
C ASP A 23 -12.46 5.01 -29.24
N VAL A 24 -11.60 5.56 -30.07
CA VAL A 24 -11.70 5.44 -31.54
C VAL A 24 -11.65 3.98 -32.02
N THR A 25 -11.00 3.09 -31.29
CA THR A 25 -10.96 1.67 -31.66
C THR A 25 -12.30 0.99 -31.38
N ALA A 26 -12.84 1.14 -30.18
CA ALA A 26 -14.11 0.56 -29.83
C ALA A 26 -15.24 1.17 -30.67
N GLU A 27 -15.24 2.48 -30.93
CA GLU A 27 -16.28 3.17 -31.71
C GLU A 27 -16.37 2.67 -33.14
N TYR A 28 -15.24 2.43 -33.81
CA TYR A 28 -15.23 2.11 -35.24
C TYR A 28 -15.09 0.61 -35.56
N PHE A 29 -14.54 -0.19 -34.64
CA PHE A 29 -14.26 -1.61 -34.92
C PHE A 29 -15.09 -2.60 -34.10
N VAL A 30 -15.85 -2.14 -33.10
CA VAL A 30 -16.73 -2.99 -32.29
C VAL A 30 -18.19 -2.56 -32.53
N PRO A 31 -19.12 -3.47 -32.91
CA PRO A 31 -20.54 -3.13 -33.03
C PRO A 31 -21.11 -2.54 -31.73
N ALA A 32 -21.98 -1.53 -31.83
CA ALA A 32 -22.52 -0.84 -30.64
C ALA A 32 -23.33 -1.79 -29.73
N GLU A 33 -24.01 -2.75 -30.34
CA GLU A 33 -24.89 -3.73 -29.63
C GLU A 33 -24.12 -4.96 -29.15
N ALA A 34 -22.81 -5.05 -29.44
CA ALA A 34 -22.00 -6.21 -29.06
C ALA A 34 -21.96 -6.39 -27.55
N GLN A 35 -22.36 -7.59 -27.12
CA GLN A 35 -22.22 -8.03 -25.72
C GLN A 35 -21.03 -8.98 -25.62
N ALA A 36 -20.35 -8.96 -24.49
CA ALA A 36 -19.20 -9.81 -24.24
C ALA A 36 -19.14 -10.31 -22.81
N GLN A 37 -18.46 -11.43 -22.65
CA GLN A 37 -17.98 -11.93 -21.37
C GLN A 37 -16.46 -11.89 -21.40
N ALA A 38 -15.84 -11.49 -20.29
CA ALA A 38 -14.41 -11.42 -20.14
C ALA A 38 -14.00 -11.80 -18.72
N VAL A 39 -12.74 -12.19 -18.56
CA VAL A 39 -12.15 -12.48 -17.26
C VAL A 39 -10.84 -11.71 -17.07
N ILE A 40 -10.58 -11.25 -15.87
CA ILE A 40 -9.24 -10.80 -15.50
C ILE A 40 -8.51 -11.97 -14.85
N VAL A 41 -7.34 -12.32 -15.37
CA VAL A 41 -6.55 -13.46 -14.95
C VAL A 41 -5.12 -13.07 -14.54
N ALA A 42 -4.55 -13.81 -13.59
CA ALA A 42 -3.16 -13.67 -13.20
C ALA A 42 -2.22 -14.35 -14.22
N LYS A 43 -1.19 -13.65 -14.66
CA LYS A 43 -0.14 -14.16 -15.56
C LYS A 43 1.11 -14.63 -14.80
N GLU A 44 1.27 -14.16 -13.56
CA GLU A 44 2.34 -14.60 -12.64
C GLU A 44 1.78 -14.76 -11.22
N PRO A 45 2.45 -15.53 -10.33
CA PRO A 45 2.01 -15.69 -8.95
C PRO A 45 2.25 -14.40 -8.14
N GLY A 46 1.37 -14.11 -7.19
CA GLY A 46 1.49 -12.94 -6.32
C GLY A 46 0.34 -12.81 -5.33
N LEU A 47 0.15 -11.63 -4.77
CA LEU A 47 -1.01 -11.27 -3.94
C LEU A 47 -1.87 -10.23 -4.63
N LEU A 48 -3.18 -10.43 -4.57
CA LEU A 48 -4.16 -9.53 -5.15
C LEU A 48 -4.38 -8.30 -4.27
N ALA A 49 -4.46 -7.12 -4.88
CA ALA A 49 -4.96 -5.90 -4.26
C ALA A 49 -5.58 -4.95 -5.29
N GLY A 50 -6.60 -4.18 -4.88
CA GLY A 50 -7.24 -3.18 -5.72
C GLY A 50 -8.53 -3.64 -6.41
N VAL A 51 -9.12 -4.73 -5.98
CA VAL A 51 -10.37 -5.29 -6.55
C VAL A 51 -11.51 -4.28 -6.55
N ALA A 52 -11.69 -3.55 -5.42
CA ALA A 52 -12.76 -2.55 -5.32
C ALA A 52 -12.56 -1.40 -6.31
N VAL A 53 -11.32 -0.97 -6.55
CA VAL A 53 -10.98 0.09 -7.49
C VAL A 53 -11.23 -0.37 -8.92
N ALA A 54 -10.77 -1.56 -9.31
CA ALA A 54 -11.00 -2.10 -10.64
C ALA A 54 -12.48 -2.22 -10.96
N LYS A 55 -13.29 -2.73 -10.00
CA LYS A 55 -14.74 -2.77 -10.12
C LYS A 55 -15.34 -1.37 -10.31
N ALA A 56 -14.84 -0.37 -9.59
CA ALA A 56 -15.33 1.00 -9.69
C ALA A 56 -14.97 1.63 -11.06
N VAL A 57 -13.80 1.29 -11.63
CA VAL A 57 -13.41 1.74 -12.98
C VAL A 57 -14.39 1.24 -14.05
N PHE A 58 -14.71 -0.05 -14.06
CA PHE A 58 -15.68 -0.60 -15.01
C PHE A 58 -17.05 0.07 -14.89
N ARG A 59 -17.53 0.26 -13.67
CA ARG A 59 -18.82 0.92 -13.41
C ARG A 59 -18.82 2.42 -13.73
N ALA A 60 -17.68 3.08 -13.59
CA ALA A 60 -17.54 4.50 -13.94
C ALA A 60 -17.59 4.72 -15.47
N VAL A 61 -17.17 3.73 -16.25
CA VAL A 61 -17.31 3.77 -17.72
C VAL A 61 -18.75 3.44 -18.12
N ASP A 62 -19.35 2.38 -17.54
CA ASP A 62 -20.72 1.98 -17.86
C ASP A 62 -21.31 1.13 -16.72
N GLU A 63 -22.42 1.57 -16.15
CA GLU A 63 -23.13 0.83 -15.10
C GLU A 63 -23.70 -0.51 -15.57
N ALA A 64 -23.89 -0.68 -16.89
CA ALA A 64 -24.35 -1.93 -17.49
C ALA A 64 -23.28 -3.04 -17.49
N VAL A 65 -22.02 -2.74 -17.18
CA VAL A 65 -20.97 -3.75 -16.99
C VAL A 65 -21.17 -4.44 -15.64
N PHE A 66 -21.56 -5.71 -15.71
CA PHE A 66 -21.67 -6.56 -14.53
C PHE A 66 -20.31 -7.14 -14.15
N VAL A 67 -19.94 -6.99 -12.87
CA VAL A 67 -18.62 -7.41 -12.36
C VAL A 67 -18.79 -8.39 -11.20
N VAL A 68 -18.35 -9.64 -11.40
CA VAL A 68 -18.29 -10.67 -10.35
C VAL A 68 -16.87 -10.79 -9.81
N VAL A 69 -16.72 -10.62 -8.52
CA VAL A 69 -15.44 -10.76 -7.83
C VAL A 69 -15.22 -12.24 -7.47
N LYS A 70 -14.19 -12.86 -8.03
CA LYS A 70 -13.82 -14.25 -7.76
C LYS A 70 -12.80 -14.38 -6.65
N LYS A 71 -11.93 -13.38 -6.50
CA LYS A 71 -10.91 -13.31 -5.43
C LYS A 71 -10.90 -11.91 -4.82
N GLN A 72 -10.67 -11.84 -3.51
CA GLN A 72 -10.62 -10.61 -2.73
C GLN A 72 -9.18 -10.15 -2.53
N ASP A 73 -8.99 -8.88 -2.14
CA ASP A 73 -7.69 -8.35 -1.75
C ASP A 73 -7.06 -9.21 -0.65
N GLY A 74 -5.75 -9.47 -0.77
CA GLY A 74 -4.97 -10.37 0.10
C GLY A 74 -4.98 -11.83 -0.35
N ALA A 75 -5.78 -12.21 -1.36
CA ALA A 75 -5.76 -13.56 -1.90
C ALA A 75 -4.43 -13.87 -2.62
N VAL A 76 -3.88 -15.05 -2.37
CA VAL A 76 -2.74 -15.59 -3.12
C VAL A 76 -3.22 -15.97 -4.52
N LEU A 77 -2.46 -15.54 -5.53
CA LEU A 77 -2.69 -15.83 -6.93
C LEU A 77 -1.68 -16.85 -7.46
N ALA A 78 -2.19 -17.85 -8.17
CA ALA A 78 -1.42 -18.69 -9.06
C ALA A 78 -1.63 -18.23 -10.52
N VAL A 79 -0.75 -18.66 -11.43
CA VAL A 79 -0.89 -18.40 -12.85
C VAL A 79 -2.26 -18.95 -13.34
N ARG A 80 -3.01 -18.16 -14.11
CA ARG A 80 -4.36 -18.40 -14.65
C ARG A 80 -5.50 -18.34 -13.61
N ASP A 81 -5.24 -17.93 -12.37
CA ASP A 81 -6.32 -17.65 -11.43
C ASP A 81 -7.22 -16.52 -11.95
N VAL A 82 -8.53 -16.75 -11.97
CA VAL A 82 -9.52 -15.73 -12.33
C VAL A 82 -9.74 -14.82 -11.12
N VAL A 83 -9.56 -13.53 -11.35
CA VAL A 83 -9.73 -12.45 -10.34
C VAL A 83 -11.12 -11.84 -10.41
N LEU A 84 -11.55 -11.45 -11.62
CA LEU A 84 -12.86 -10.88 -11.91
C LEU A 84 -13.46 -11.58 -13.13
N GLU A 85 -14.78 -11.73 -13.11
CA GLU A 85 -15.57 -12.04 -14.31
C GLU A 85 -16.40 -10.79 -14.67
N LEU A 86 -16.49 -10.52 -15.96
CA LEU A 86 -17.14 -9.33 -16.52
C LEU A 86 -18.17 -9.79 -17.57
N ALA A 87 -19.34 -9.14 -17.60
CA ALA A 87 -20.34 -9.31 -18.63
C ALA A 87 -21.01 -7.97 -18.94
N GLY A 88 -21.25 -7.67 -20.22
CA GLY A 88 -21.92 -6.44 -20.62
C GLY A 88 -21.50 -5.92 -21.99
N PRO A 89 -21.71 -4.61 -22.29
CA PRO A 89 -21.35 -4.02 -23.56
C PRO A 89 -19.83 -4.19 -23.84
N ALA A 90 -19.50 -4.80 -24.97
CA ALA A 90 -18.10 -5.10 -25.34
C ALA A 90 -17.24 -3.84 -25.42
N ARG A 91 -17.78 -2.72 -25.95
CA ARG A 91 -17.12 -1.43 -26.01
C ARG A 91 -16.72 -0.95 -24.63
N SER A 92 -17.65 -0.98 -23.68
CA SER A 92 -17.45 -0.48 -22.32
C SER A 92 -16.40 -1.29 -21.56
N ILE A 93 -16.38 -2.64 -21.74
CA ILE A 93 -15.36 -3.51 -21.15
C ILE A 93 -13.98 -3.17 -21.70
N LEU A 94 -13.82 -3.00 -23.03
CA LEU A 94 -12.57 -2.65 -23.68
C LEU A 94 -12.06 -1.27 -23.23
N THR A 95 -12.94 -0.28 -23.22
CA THR A 95 -12.60 1.10 -22.84
C THR A 95 -12.11 1.18 -21.37
N ALA A 96 -12.68 0.36 -20.46
CA ALA A 96 -12.28 0.35 -19.05
C ALA A 96 -11.04 -0.48 -18.76
N GLU A 97 -10.71 -1.45 -19.63
CA GLU A 97 -9.71 -2.49 -19.41
C GLU A 97 -8.37 -1.94 -18.91
N ARG A 98 -7.75 -1.04 -19.68
CA ARG A 98 -6.38 -0.59 -19.39
C ARG A 98 -6.29 0.13 -18.06
N THR A 99 -7.23 1.04 -17.81
CA THR A 99 -7.29 1.78 -16.54
C THR A 99 -7.52 0.83 -15.36
N ALA A 100 -8.43 -0.14 -15.46
CA ALA A 100 -8.68 -1.13 -14.40
C ALA A 100 -7.45 -2.01 -14.15
N LEU A 101 -6.78 -2.49 -15.20
CA LEU A 101 -5.56 -3.30 -15.09
C LEU A 101 -4.41 -2.50 -14.47
N ASN A 102 -4.23 -1.23 -14.83
CA ASN A 102 -3.17 -0.40 -14.26
C ASN A 102 -3.29 -0.29 -12.73
N PHE A 103 -4.50 -0.09 -12.21
CA PHE A 103 -4.74 -0.10 -10.76
C PHE A 103 -4.45 -1.47 -10.14
N LEU A 104 -5.05 -2.54 -10.68
CA LEU A 104 -4.87 -3.89 -10.15
C LEU A 104 -3.40 -4.33 -10.14
N GLN A 105 -2.70 -4.15 -11.25
CA GLN A 105 -1.32 -4.56 -11.43
C GLN A 105 -0.39 -3.83 -10.45
N ARG A 106 -0.53 -2.51 -10.33
CA ARG A 106 0.28 -1.71 -9.41
C ARG A 106 0.04 -2.08 -7.96
N LEU A 107 -1.24 -2.15 -7.54
CA LEU A 107 -1.60 -2.45 -6.16
C LEU A 107 -1.26 -3.89 -5.77
N SER A 108 -1.47 -4.85 -6.66
CA SER A 108 -1.07 -6.25 -6.44
C SER A 108 0.44 -6.42 -6.35
N GLY A 109 1.22 -5.63 -7.12
CA GLY A 109 2.67 -5.57 -6.98
C GLY A 109 3.09 -5.12 -5.58
N ILE A 110 2.46 -4.05 -5.03
CA ILE A 110 2.69 -3.56 -3.67
C ILE A 110 2.37 -4.64 -2.62
N ALA A 111 1.21 -5.29 -2.73
CA ALA A 111 0.80 -6.35 -1.82
C ALA A 111 1.79 -7.53 -1.86
N THR A 112 2.20 -7.94 -3.05
CA THR A 112 3.16 -9.04 -3.27
C THR A 112 4.52 -8.72 -2.65
N GLN A 113 5.05 -7.52 -2.90
CA GLN A 113 6.32 -7.08 -2.30
C GLN A 113 6.21 -6.98 -0.78
N THR A 114 5.11 -6.44 -0.27
CA THR A 114 4.88 -6.35 1.18
C THR A 114 4.84 -7.72 1.83
N ALA A 115 4.16 -8.70 1.22
CA ALA A 115 4.13 -10.07 1.74
C ALA A 115 5.51 -10.71 1.81
N ALA A 116 6.38 -10.43 0.84
CA ALA A 116 7.77 -10.89 0.89
C ALA A 116 8.55 -10.27 2.07
N TYR A 117 8.32 -8.99 2.38
CA TYR A 117 8.92 -8.31 3.53
C TYR A 117 8.37 -8.86 4.85
N VAL A 118 7.06 -9.05 4.97
CA VAL A 118 6.42 -9.64 6.15
C VAL A 118 6.95 -11.05 6.41
N LYS A 119 7.05 -11.87 5.36
CA LYS A 119 7.61 -13.21 5.45
C LYS A 119 9.07 -13.21 5.90
N ALA A 120 9.86 -12.23 5.51
CA ALA A 120 11.27 -12.13 5.89
C ALA A 120 11.50 -11.86 7.39
N VAL A 121 10.50 -11.36 8.11
CA VAL A 121 10.53 -11.12 9.56
C VAL A 121 9.68 -12.12 10.35
N GLU A 122 9.17 -13.16 9.69
CA GLU A 122 8.35 -14.21 10.33
C GLU A 122 9.13 -14.90 11.47
N GLY A 123 8.43 -15.17 12.57
CA GLY A 123 9.03 -15.71 13.79
C GLY A 123 9.61 -14.67 14.75
N THR A 124 9.50 -13.37 14.41
CA THR A 124 9.79 -12.24 15.31
C THR A 124 8.51 -11.46 15.64
N GLU A 125 8.57 -10.56 16.63
CA GLU A 125 7.48 -9.64 16.95
C GLU A 125 7.48 -8.36 16.09
N THR A 126 8.50 -8.18 15.25
CA THR A 126 8.70 -6.99 14.41
C THR A 126 7.63 -6.90 13.31
N LYS A 127 7.06 -5.71 13.12
CA LYS A 127 6.08 -5.44 12.06
C LYS A 127 6.67 -4.57 10.96
N ILE A 128 6.27 -4.86 9.73
CA ILE A 128 6.66 -4.08 8.54
C ILE A 128 5.70 -2.91 8.36
N LEU A 129 6.26 -1.69 8.24
CA LEU A 129 5.53 -0.46 8.00
C LEU A 129 5.77 0.10 6.60
N ASP A 130 4.74 0.72 6.04
CA ASP A 130 4.91 1.64 4.91
C ASP A 130 5.45 3.02 5.35
N THR A 131 5.50 3.95 4.43
CA THR A 131 5.91 5.33 4.69
C THR A 131 4.98 6.32 3.96
N ARG A 132 5.32 7.63 4.00
CA ARG A 132 4.70 8.65 3.15
C ARG A 132 5.35 8.78 1.76
N LYS A 133 6.34 7.95 1.44
CA LYS A 133 6.99 7.90 0.11
C LYS A 133 6.09 7.14 -0.88
N THR A 134 4.95 7.73 -1.21
CA THR A 134 3.90 7.17 -2.06
C THR A 134 3.75 7.98 -3.35
N THR A 135 3.18 7.39 -4.39
CA THR A 135 2.75 8.11 -5.58
C THR A 135 1.76 9.22 -5.20
N PRO A 136 1.96 10.48 -5.63
CA PRO A 136 1.03 11.56 -5.33
C PRO A 136 -0.40 11.19 -5.75
N GLY A 137 -1.37 11.41 -4.85
CA GLY A 137 -2.77 11.05 -5.07
C GLY A 137 -3.13 9.58 -4.80
N TRP A 138 -2.14 8.66 -4.78
CA TRP A 138 -2.37 7.21 -4.63
C TRP A 138 -2.22 6.70 -3.21
N ARG A 139 -1.85 7.54 -2.24
CA ARG A 139 -1.46 7.09 -0.90
C ARG A 139 -2.49 6.20 -0.21
N TRP A 140 -3.76 6.53 -0.32
CA TRP A 140 -4.81 5.70 0.27
C TRP A 140 -4.81 4.28 -0.31
N LEU A 141 -4.69 4.17 -1.63
CA LEU A 141 -4.66 2.90 -2.36
C LEU A 141 -3.39 2.11 -2.06
N GLU A 142 -2.22 2.74 -2.12
CA GLU A 142 -0.94 2.08 -1.86
C GLU A 142 -0.86 1.57 -0.42
N LYS A 143 -1.37 2.36 0.56
CA LYS A 143 -1.46 1.92 1.96
C LYS A 143 -2.48 0.78 2.16
N ALA A 144 -3.57 0.76 1.41
CA ALA A 144 -4.51 -0.36 1.41
C ALA A 144 -3.85 -1.64 0.86
N ALA A 145 -3.06 -1.52 -0.21
CA ALA A 145 -2.31 -2.63 -0.77
C ALA A 145 -1.23 -3.18 0.19
N VAL A 146 -0.56 -2.30 0.95
CA VAL A 146 0.38 -2.73 2.01
C VAL A 146 -0.36 -3.57 3.06
N ARG A 147 -1.55 -3.16 3.51
CA ARG A 147 -2.36 -3.99 4.43
C ARG A 147 -2.77 -5.33 3.82
N ALA A 148 -3.14 -5.34 2.53
CA ALA A 148 -3.47 -6.57 1.82
C ALA A 148 -2.29 -7.55 1.78
N GLY A 149 -1.06 -7.05 1.72
CA GLY A 149 0.19 -7.82 1.82
C GLY A 149 0.60 -8.22 3.24
N GLY A 150 -0.22 -7.91 4.27
CA GLY A 150 0.07 -8.24 5.67
C GLY A 150 0.93 -7.19 6.41
N GLY A 151 1.30 -6.09 5.75
CA GLY A 151 2.00 -4.97 6.38
C GLY A 151 1.07 -4.10 7.24
N THR A 152 1.67 -3.18 7.96
CA THR A 152 0.99 -2.20 8.82
C THR A 152 1.21 -0.80 8.25
N ASN A 153 0.21 0.07 8.38
CA ASN A 153 0.38 1.44 7.92
C ASN A 153 1.04 2.32 8.99
N HIS A 154 2.06 3.06 8.58
CA HIS A 154 2.57 4.23 9.27
C HIS A 154 1.58 5.40 9.09
N ARG A 155 1.87 6.59 9.66
CA ARG A 155 1.01 7.78 9.53
C ARG A 155 0.59 8.04 8.08
N ALA A 156 -0.66 8.45 7.91
CA ALA A 156 -1.24 8.74 6.60
C ALA A 156 -0.83 10.13 6.09
N GLY A 157 -0.63 11.10 6.99
CA GLY A 157 -0.33 12.47 6.61
C GLY A 157 0.51 13.22 7.65
N LEU A 158 0.36 14.52 7.67
CA LEU A 158 0.98 15.40 8.67
C LEU A 158 0.08 15.63 9.90
N PHE A 159 -1.14 15.09 9.85
CA PHE A 159 -2.22 15.38 10.79
C PHE A 159 -2.47 14.30 11.84
N ASP A 160 -2.00 13.08 11.62
CA ASP A 160 -2.36 11.89 12.43
C ASP A 160 -1.25 11.42 13.37
N MET A 161 0.02 11.87 13.15
CA MET A 161 1.14 11.64 14.06
C MET A 161 2.18 12.74 13.89
N ALA A 162 2.69 13.29 14.99
CA ALA A 162 3.84 14.19 14.97
C ALA A 162 5.12 13.37 14.80
N MET A 163 5.97 13.76 13.84
CA MET A 163 7.30 13.20 13.63
C MET A 163 8.30 14.34 13.65
N VAL A 164 9.11 14.38 14.70
CA VAL A 164 10.20 15.35 14.83
C VAL A 164 11.45 14.74 14.23
N LYS A 165 12.02 15.41 13.26
CA LYS A 165 13.20 14.99 12.50
C LYS A 165 14.41 15.82 12.87
N ASP A 166 15.58 15.38 12.43
CA ASP A 166 16.85 16.08 12.54
C ASP A 166 16.74 17.58 12.20
N ASN A 167 16.06 17.91 11.10
CA ASN A 167 15.82 19.28 10.64
C ASN A 167 14.96 20.13 11.60
N HIS A 168 14.24 19.53 12.53
CA HIS A 168 13.43 20.25 13.52
C HIS A 168 14.20 20.49 14.83
N LEU A 169 15.24 19.70 15.12
CA LEU A 169 15.94 19.73 16.40
C LEU A 169 16.62 21.07 16.70
N PRO A 170 17.34 21.72 15.75
CA PRO A 170 17.95 23.04 15.98
C PRO A 170 16.92 24.12 16.29
N GLU A 171 15.79 24.10 15.58
CA GLU A 171 14.72 25.09 15.72
C GLU A 171 13.89 24.87 16.99
N ALA A 172 13.86 23.65 17.51
CA ALA A 172 13.11 23.31 18.72
C ALA A 172 13.75 23.82 20.02
N GLY A 173 15.02 24.22 20.02
CA GLY A 173 15.72 24.67 21.23
C GLY A 173 16.20 23.53 22.13
N GLY A 174 16.60 22.39 21.54
CA GLY A 174 17.10 21.21 22.23
C GLY A 174 16.00 20.40 22.95
N LEU A 175 16.40 19.50 23.86
CA LEU A 175 15.48 18.58 24.55
C LEU A 175 14.37 19.30 25.32
N ALA A 176 14.67 20.42 25.96
CA ALA A 176 13.69 21.21 26.71
C ALA A 176 12.60 21.79 25.78
N GLY A 177 12.98 22.28 24.62
CA GLY A 177 12.03 22.78 23.64
C GLY A 177 11.20 21.67 23.00
N ILE A 178 11.81 20.50 22.72
CA ILE A 178 11.05 19.30 22.25
C ILE A 178 10.00 18.90 23.29
N GLN A 179 10.39 18.82 24.59
CA GLN A 179 9.44 18.50 25.66
C GLN A 179 8.30 19.51 25.73
N ALA A 180 8.60 20.82 25.66
CA ALA A 180 7.58 21.86 25.67
C ALA A 180 6.62 21.72 24.45
N GLY A 181 7.15 21.39 23.27
CA GLY A 181 6.36 21.11 22.07
C GLY A 181 5.44 19.88 22.22
N ILE A 182 5.96 18.80 22.81
CA ILE A 182 5.18 17.59 23.10
C ILE A 182 4.04 17.93 24.08
N ASP A 183 4.34 18.63 25.16
CA ASP A 183 3.36 19.00 26.21
C ASP A 183 2.25 19.88 25.63
N ALA A 184 2.60 20.90 24.83
CA ALA A 184 1.65 21.77 24.14
C ALA A 184 0.77 21.00 23.13
N MET A 185 1.37 20.12 22.33
CA MET A 185 0.64 19.31 21.38
C MET A 185 -0.32 18.33 22.09
N LYS A 186 0.14 17.65 23.14
CA LYS A 186 -0.70 16.72 23.94
C LYS A 186 -1.86 17.44 24.61
N ALA A 187 -1.68 18.66 25.06
CA ALA A 187 -2.75 19.50 25.59
C ALA A 187 -3.82 19.84 24.54
N ALA A 188 -3.39 20.16 23.32
CA ALA A 188 -4.29 20.52 22.21
C ALA A 188 -4.89 19.30 21.48
N ARG A 189 -4.12 18.21 21.37
CA ARG A 189 -4.45 17.00 20.60
C ARG A 189 -4.01 15.73 21.32
N PRO A 190 -4.67 15.32 22.42
CA PRO A 190 -4.21 14.25 23.32
C PRO A 190 -4.08 12.87 22.64
N GLY A 191 -4.84 12.61 21.56
CA GLY A 191 -4.81 11.36 20.81
C GLY A 191 -3.65 11.24 19.81
N VAL A 192 -2.94 12.35 19.49
CA VAL A 192 -1.86 12.33 18.49
C VAL A 192 -0.60 11.72 19.11
N LYS A 193 -0.04 10.71 18.43
CA LYS A 193 1.22 10.08 18.82
C LYS A 193 2.41 10.95 18.44
N VAL A 194 3.55 10.74 19.13
CA VAL A 194 4.81 11.44 18.88
C VAL A 194 5.88 10.43 18.53
N GLU A 195 6.56 10.69 17.46
CA GLU A 195 7.75 9.98 17.01
C GLU A 195 8.92 10.95 16.89
N LEU A 196 10.09 10.53 17.36
CA LEU A 196 11.34 11.27 17.28
C LEU A 196 12.35 10.48 16.45
N GLU A 197 12.96 11.11 15.45
CA GLU A 197 13.97 10.50 14.58
C GLU A 197 15.37 10.71 15.20
N ALA A 198 16.06 9.60 15.47
CA ALA A 198 17.39 9.57 16.05
C ALA A 198 18.40 8.97 15.05
N ASP A 199 19.49 9.68 14.81
CA ASP A 199 20.61 9.26 13.95
C ASP A 199 21.73 8.59 14.75
N THR A 200 21.72 8.72 16.08
CA THR A 200 22.72 8.14 16.97
C THR A 200 22.11 7.53 18.24
N VAL A 201 22.85 6.60 18.86
CA VAL A 201 22.45 5.98 20.14
C VAL A 201 22.31 7.02 21.24
N GLU A 202 23.15 8.05 21.26
CA GLU A 202 23.09 9.14 22.24
C GLU A 202 21.77 9.91 22.10
N GLN A 203 21.36 10.27 20.87
CA GLN A 203 20.07 10.93 20.65
C GLN A 203 18.91 10.03 21.09
N ALA A 204 18.95 8.74 20.76
CA ALA A 204 17.92 7.79 21.20
C ALA A 204 17.84 7.73 22.74
N ARG A 205 18.98 7.70 23.44
CA ARG A 205 19.06 7.74 24.91
C ARG A 205 18.43 9.01 25.47
N ASP A 206 18.75 10.16 24.88
CA ASP A 206 18.19 11.47 25.28
C ASP A 206 16.67 11.48 25.10
N PHE A 207 16.17 11.00 23.97
CA PHE A 207 14.73 10.94 23.68
C PHE A 207 13.97 10.01 24.60
N LEU A 208 14.59 8.95 25.12
CA LEU A 208 14.00 8.06 26.12
C LEU A 208 13.73 8.75 27.46
N THR A 209 14.36 9.92 27.73
CA THR A 209 14.10 10.72 28.94
C THR A 209 12.88 11.62 28.82
N LEU A 210 12.36 11.82 27.61
CA LEU A 210 11.24 12.72 27.34
C LEU A 210 9.89 12.03 27.61
N ARG A 211 8.94 12.80 28.14
CA ARG A 211 7.59 12.32 28.40
C ARG A 211 6.69 12.45 27.17
N GLY A 212 5.79 11.50 26.99
CA GLY A 212 4.78 11.57 25.92
C GLY A 212 5.26 11.14 24.56
N VAL A 213 6.51 10.68 24.42
CA VAL A 213 7.05 10.03 23.23
C VAL A 213 6.40 8.66 23.08
N SER A 214 5.99 8.31 21.87
CA SER A 214 5.38 7.02 21.55
C SER A 214 6.32 6.10 20.79
N PHE A 215 7.14 6.69 19.90
CA PHE A 215 8.08 5.98 19.04
C PHE A 215 9.40 6.73 18.96
N ILE A 216 10.49 5.98 18.79
CA ILE A 216 11.78 6.49 18.34
C ILE A 216 12.15 5.76 17.06
N LEU A 217 12.33 6.53 15.97
CA LEU A 217 12.80 6.02 14.71
C LEU A 217 14.33 6.08 14.70
N LEU A 218 14.97 4.93 14.45
CA LEU A 218 16.41 4.76 14.35
C LEU A 218 16.79 4.87 12.86
N ASP A 219 17.28 6.04 12.44
CA ASP A 219 17.55 6.29 11.02
C ASP A 219 18.97 5.89 10.64
N ASN A 220 19.10 4.99 9.67
CA ASN A 220 20.36 4.48 9.11
C ASN A 220 21.36 3.89 10.12
N MET A 221 20.92 3.46 11.28
CA MET A 221 21.79 2.85 12.30
C MET A 221 22.28 1.45 11.87
N SER A 222 23.42 1.04 12.39
CA SER A 222 23.92 -0.34 12.29
C SER A 222 23.08 -1.30 13.15
N VAL A 223 23.20 -2.61 12.88
CA VAL A 223 22.50 -3.66 13.66
C VAL A 223 22.95 -3.64 15.13
N GLU A 224 24.23 -3.32 15.39
CA GLU A 224 24.82 -3.19 16.73
C GLU A 224 24.21 -2.01 17.49
N GLU A 225 24.12 -0.84 16.87
CA GLU A 225 23.49 0.36 17.44
C GLU A 225 21.99 0.13 17.71
N MET A 226 21.27 -0.53 16.78
CA MET A 226 19.87 -0.88 17.00
C MET A 226 19.69 -1.80 18.22
N ARG A 227 20.56 -2.81 18.42
CA ARG A 227 20.55 -3.66 19.62
C ARG A 227 20.79 -2.88 20.90
N GLU A 228 21.74 -1.94 20.88
CA GLU A 228 21.97 -1.06 22.04
C GLU A 228 20.73 -0.23 22.35
N CYS A 229 20.09 0.38 21.34
CA CYS A 229 18.85 1.12 21.52
C CYS A 229 17.71 0.26 22.08
N VAL A 230 17.58 -1.01 21.62
CA VAL A 230 16.58 -1.95 22.15
C VAL A 230 16.81 -2.22 23.64
N VAL A 231 18.06 -2.41 24.05
CA VAL A 231 18.40 -2.60 25.48
C VAL A 231 18.08 -1.34 26.27
N LEU A 232 18.44 -0.16 25.78
CA LEU A 232 18.17 1.12 26.42
C LEU A 232 16.69 1.41 26.58
N ALA A 233 15.86 1.08 25.56
CA ALA A 233 14.43 1.29 25.58
C ALA A 233 13.67 0.29 26.47
N GLY A 234 14.34 -0.77 26.94
CA GLY A 234 13.72 -1.83 27.74
C GLY A 234 12.96 -1.29 28.94
N GLY A 235 11.66 -1.59 29.03
CA GLY A 235 10.79 -1.14 30.13
C GLY A 235 10.27 0.30 30.03
N SER A 236 10.68 1.10 29.04
CA SER A 236 10.20 2.49 28.84
C SER A 236 8.76 2.57 28.33
N GLY A 237 8.28 1.54 27.62
CA GLY A 237 7.01 1.55 26.90
C GLY A 237 7.07 2.28 25.55
N ILE A 238 8.20 2.91 25.18
CA ILE A 238 8.44 3.56 23.89
C ILE A 238 8.80 2.48 22.86
N LYS A 239 8.21 2.55 21.68
CA LYS A 239 8.44 1.60 20.60
C LYS A 239 9.57 2.08 19.68
N LEU A 240 10.37 1.14 19.19
CA LEU A 240 11.47 1.42 18.29
C LEU A 240 11.14 1.04 16.85
N GLU A 241 11.43 1.94 15.92
CA GLU A 241 11.29 1.75 14.48
C GLU A 241 12.65 1.84 13.81
N ALA A 242 13.07 0.81 13.05
CA ALA A 242 14.25 0.88 12.20
C ALA A 242 13.88 1.43 10.81
N SER A 243 14.64 2.40 10.31
CA SER A 243 14.46 3.01 9.00
C SER A 243 15.81 3.28 8.33
N GLY A 244 15.76 3.60 7.02
CA GLY A 244 16.96 3.92 6.23
C GLY A 244 17.67 2.69 5.66
N GLY A 245 17.90 2.68 4.34
CA GLY A 245 18.63 1.61 3.64
C GLY A 245 18.06 0.20 3.79
N ILE A 246 16.75 0.07 4.07
CA ILE A 246 16.08 -1.22 4.29
C ILE A 246 15.94 -1.97 2.96
N THR A 247 16.52 -3.16 2.89
CA THR A 247 16.36 -4.08 1.76
C THR A 247 15.83 -5.43 2.26
N LEU A 248 15.16 -6.19 1.39
CA LEU A 248 14.62 -7.52 1.72
C LEU A 248 15.68 -8.43 2.37
N LYS A 249 16.93 -8.37 1.88
CA LYS A 249 18.05 -9.18 2.39
C LYS A 249 18.43 -8.84 3.84
N ARG A 250 18.29 -7.58 4.24
CA ARG A 250 18.67 -7.11 5.58
C ARG A 250 17.57 -7.30 6.64
N LEU A 251 16.34 -7.54 6.24
CA LEU A 251 15.21 -7.64 7.17
C LEU A 251 15.41 -8.65 8.31
N PRO A 252 15.89 -9.90 8.06
CA PRO A 252 16.04 -10.86 9.14
C PRO A 252 17.05 -10.40 10.21
N GLU A 253 18.17 -9.79 9.82
CA GLU A 253 19.19 -9.30 10.77
C GLU A 253 18.69 -8.11 11.59
N ILE A 254 17.92 -7.20 10.97
CA ILE A 254 17.32 -6.04 11.65
C ILE A 254 16.22 -6.52 12.60
N ALA A 255 15.32 -7.39 12.17
CA ALA A 255 14.27 -7.94 13.03
C ALA A 255 14.84 -8.70 14.25
N ALA A 256 15.96 -9.39 14.08
CA ALA A 256 16.67 -10.08 15.16
C ALA A 256 17.29 -9.14 16.21
N THR A 257 17.30 -7.81 15.99
CA THR A 257 17.70 -6.84 17.02
C THR A 257 16.65 -6.67 18.11
N GLY A 258 15.39 -6.97 17.79
CA GLY A 258 14.24 -6.79 18.69
C GLY A 258 13.53 -5.45 18.53
N VAL A 259 13.77 -4.68 17.46
CA VAL A 259 12.97 -3.49 17.15
C VAL A 259 11.51 -3.87 16.90
N ASP A 260 10.59 -3.00 17.29
CA ASP A 260 9.14 -3.26 17.16
C ASP A 260 8.67 -3.13 15.70
N PHE A 261 9.30 -2.21 14.95
CA PHE A 261 8.90 -1.88 13.60
C PHE A 261 10.10 -1.73 12.66
N ILE A 262 9.87 -2.04 11.38
CA ILE A 262 10.79 -1.71 10.29
C ILE A 262 9.99 -1.01 9.21
N SER A 263 10.30 0.25 8.89
CA SER A 263 9.66 0.96 7.80
C SER A 263 10.48 0.95 6.53
N SER A 264 9.80 0.81 5.40
CA SER A 264 10.45 0.85 4.09
C SER A 264 9.62 1.58 3.04
N GLY A 265 10.20 2.63 2.46
CA GLY A 265 9.61 3.32 1.32
C GLY A 265 9.59 2.47 0.04
N ALA A 266 10.47 1.46 -0.05
CA ALA A 266 10.53 0.57 -1.19
C ALA A 266 9.21 -0.18 -1.43
N LEU A 267 8.40 -0.39 -0.38
CA LEU A 267 7.07 -1.02 -0.49
C LEU A 267 6.13 -0.30 -1.44
N THR A 268 6.34 0.99 -1.68
CA THR A 268 5.46 1.83 -2.49
C THR A 268 6.17 2.50 -3.66
N HIS A 269 7.40 3.01 -3.50
CA HIS A 269 8.07 3.75 -4.57
C HIS A 269 8.89 2.88 -5.55
N SER A 270 9.25 1.63 -5.20
CA SER A 270 10.12 0.77 -6.01
C SER A 270 9.51 -0.61 -6.26
N VAL A 271 8.27 -0.63 -6.71
CA VAL A 271 7.48 -1.85 -6.89
C VAL A 271 7.38 -2.23 -8.36
N LYS A 272 7.59 -3.52 -8.66
CA LYS A 272 7.21 -4.12 -9.94
C LYS A 272 5.71 -4.40 -9.93
N ALA A 273 4.99 -3.94 -10.96
CA ALA A 273 3.59 -4.28 -11.16
C ALA A 273 3.43 -5.80 -11.37
N LEU A 274 2.36 -6.39 -10.80
CA LEU A 274 2.03 -7.79 -11.03
C LEU A 274 1.38 -7.95 -12.41
N ASP A 275 1.77 -8.95 -13.18
CA ASP A 275 1.21 -9.16 -14.52
C ASP A 275 -0.19 -9.80 -14.45
N LEU A 276 -1.19 -9.04 -14.92
CA LEU A 276 -2.59 -9.43 -15.05
C LEU A 276 -3.08 -9.09 -16.46
N SER A 277 -3.95 -9.91 -17.04
CA SER A 277 -4.59 -9.62 -18.33
C SER A 277 -6.11 -9.72 -18.24
N LEU A 278 -6.77 -9.04 -19.19
CA LEU A 278 -8.19 -9.24 -19.47
C LEU A 278 -8.29 -10.10 -20.74
N ASP A 279 -8.97 -11.24 -20.62
CA ASP A 279 -9.18 -12.17 -21.73
C ASP A 279 -10.69 -12.28 -22.00
N PHE A 280 -11.10 -12.09 -23.27
CA PHE A 280 -12.49 -12.30 -23.67
C PHE A 280 -12.81 -13.79 -23.74
N CYS A 281 -13.97 -14.17 -23.17
CA CYS A 281 -14.45 -15.53 -23.24
C CYS A 281 -14.98 -15.80 -24.67
N SER A 282 -14.30 -16.67 -25.41
CA SER A 282 -14.82 -17.20 -26.67
C SER A 282 -15.67 -18.46 -26.40
N PRO A 283 -16.58 -18.88 -27.30
CA PRO A 283 -17.32 -20.13 -27.14
C PRO A 283 -16.46 -21.38 -26.89
N ALA A 284 -15.19 -21.35 -27.28
CA ALA A 284 -14.20 -22.39 -26.98
C ALA A 284 -13.72 -22.40 -25.53
N PHE A 285 -13.88 -21.29 -24.77
CA PHE A 285 -13.49 -21.19 -23.37
C PHE A 285 -14.53 -21.88 -22.44
N GLU A 286 -15.82 -21.87 -22.82
CA GLU A 286 -16.88 -22.57 -22.08
C GLU A 286 -16.70 -24.10 -22.09
N ALA A 287 -16.10 -24.66 -23.15
CA ALA A 287 -15.82 -26.09 -23.25
C ALA A 287 -14.70 -26.59 -22.32
N ALA A 288 -13.94 -25.68 -21.71
CA ALA A 288 -12.82 -25.99 -20.80
C ALA A 288 -13.19 -25.96 -19.30
N GLY A 289 -14.50 -25.86 -18.96
CA GLY A 289 -14.97 -26.02 -17.57
C GLY A 289 -15.15 -24.76 -16.75
N SER A 290 -15.38 -23.59 -17.35
CA SER A 290 -15.82 -22.40 -16.60
C SER A 290 -17.32 -22.49 -16.25
N PRO A 291 -17.74 -22.11 -15.03
CA PRO A 291 -19.15 -22.17 -14.65
C PRO A 291 -19.96 -21.14 -15.45
N THR A 292 -21.07 -21.58 -16.00
CA THR A 292 -22.14 -20.73 -16.56
C THR A 292 -22.57 -19.71 -15.51
N ILE A 293 -22.54 -18.45 -15.85
CA ILE A 293 -23.15 -17.36 -15.03
C ILE A 293 -24.69 -17.52 -15.22
N ASN A 294 -25.38 -18.07 -14.21
CA ASN A 294 -26.82 -18.02 -14.05
C ASN A 294 -27.25 -16.82 -13.24
#